data_1cb018eeea22e8ee78f0b1aa3bd32048
#
_entry.id   1cb018eeea22e8ee78f0b1aa3bd32048
#
_cell.length_a   1.000
_cell.length_b   1.000
_cell.length_c   1.000
_cell.angle_alpha   90.00
_cell.angle_beta   90.00
_cell.angle_gamma   90.00
#
_symmetry.space_group_name_H-M   'P 1'
#
loop_
_entity.id
_entity.type
_entity.pdbx_description
1 polymer ?
#
loop_
_entity_poly.entity_id
_entity_poly.type
_entity_poly.pdbx_seq_one_letter_code
_entity_poly.pdbx_strand_id
1 'polypeptide(L)'
;MRKTKIICTIGPASENEEVLTQMCLAGMNVARLNFSHGSHEEHEKKIALIKKVRQKLNLPIAILLDTKGPEYRIKTFASGKVDIKTGDTFTFTVDEVEGDETIVSVNYKQLNKDLKPGDTVTVNNGMVKFEVQEISGSNIITKCVLGGTLSNRKSMSFPNKVMSGPYLSEQDKSDIIFGIKHGVDFVAASFVSSKQDVLDIRELLDANGGSDIEIVAKIENRAGVDNVVEICQNCGGIMIARGDLGVEIPYVEVPSVQKKLTRICRMMGKRVITATEMLESMIQNPRPTRAEISDVANAVYDGTSCVMLSGESAAGKYPVESVKAMAEIAEYTEQHTDYKQRFLSTGYVGKDNLDCISHAVCSMAIDVNAKAIVVCSVSGKTAMLVSRFRTPVNIIGMTTDPKIWRRLSMSWGVTPVMAEKFPSMDVMFYYAKKATTEILDLQPGDNIVLTGGAINGRSGNTDTIKIETI
;
A
#
# COMPACT_ATOMS: atom_id res chain seq x y z
N MET A 1 -15.53 -3.87 -15.82
CA MET A 1 -14.22 -4.25 -15.18
C MET A 1 -13.90 -3.27 -14.07
N ARG A 2 -13.67 -3.78 -12.87
CA ARG A 2 -13.30 -2.95 -11.72
C ARG A 2 -11.91 -2.33 -11.91
N LYS A 3 -11.79 -1.04 -11.64
CA LYS A 3 -10.56 -0.26 -11.80
C LYS A 3 -9.72 -0.20 -10.52
N THR A 4 -10.36 -0.01 -9.35
CA THR A 4 -9.74 -0.02 -8.03
C THR A 4 -9.31 -1.44 -7.65
N LYS A 5 -8.06 -1.62 -7.22
CA LYS A 5 -7.49 -2.94 -6.90
C LYS A 5 -7.73 -3.30 -5.44
N ILE A 6 -7.74 -4.60 -5.13
CA ILE A 6 -7.94 -5.10 -3.77
C ILE A 6 -6.68 -5.83 -3.30
N ILE A 7 -6.19 -5.43 -2.13
CA ILE A 7 -5.12 -6.08 -1.40
C ILE A 7 -5.73 -6.83 -0.23
N CYS A 8 -5.38 -8.09 -0.06
CA CYS A 8 -5.87 -8.91 1.06
C CYS A 8 -4.70 -9.42 1.88
N THR A 9 -4.78 -9.26 3.20
CA THR A 9 -3.82 -9.87 4.11
C THR A 9 -4.11 -11.35 4.25
N ILE A 10 -3.08 -12.17 4.06
CA ILE A 10 -3.16 -13.63 4.17
C ILE A 10 -2.77 -14.05 5.58
N GLY A 11 -3.67 -14.79 6.23
CA GLY A 11 -3.51 -15.29 7.57
C GLY A 11 -4.33 -16.54 7.82
N PRO A 12 -4.55 -16.94 9.09
CA PRO A 12 -5.19 -18.21 9.44
C PRO A 12 -6.53 -18.48 8.75
N ALA A 13 -7.32 -17.44 8.45
CA ALA A 13 -8.61 -17.59 7.78
C ALA A 13 -8.50 -17.81 6.26
N SER A 14 -7.35 -17.51 5.66
CA SER A 14 -7.15 -17.51 4.21
C SER A 14 -5.93 -18.31 3.73
N GLU A 15 -5.25 -19.03 4.61
CA GLU A 15 -4.05 -19.83 4.29
C GLU A 15 -4.36 -21.28 3.84
N ASN A 16 -5.52 -21.51 3.23
CA ASN A 16 -5.82 -22.76 2.54
C ASN A 16 -6.15 -22.51 1.06
N GLU A 17 -5.95 -23.56 0.22
CA GLU A 17 -6.04 -23.43 -1.24
C GLU A 17 -7.45 -23.06 -1.71
N GLU A 18 -8.49 -23.59 -1.08
CA GLU A 18 -9.86 -23.36 -1.49
C GLU A 18 -10.29 -21.91 -1.21
N VAL A 19 -10.10 -21.41 0.00
CA VAL A 19 -10.45 -20.03 0.38
C VAL A 19 -9.62 -19.05 -0.43
N LEU A 20 -8.30 -19.26 -0.56
CA LEU A 20 -7.45 -18.38 -1.34
C LEU A 20 -7.86 -18.34 -2.82
N THR A 21 -8.23 -19.50 -3.40
CA THR A 21 -8.77 -19.58 -4.77
C THR A 21 -10.05 -18.74 -4.89
N GLN A 22 -10.98 -18.88 -3.94
CA GLN A 22 -12.22 -18.11 -3.94
C GLN A 22 -11.98 -16.60 -3.77
N MET A 23 -11.02 -16.20 -2.93
CA MET A 23 -10.64 -14.79 -2.78
C MET A 23 -10.05 -14.21 -4.09
N CYS A 24 -9.20 -14.98 -4.80
CA CYS A 24 -8.69 -14.57 -6.10
C CYS A 24 -9.84 -14.37 -7.12
N LEU A 25 -10.77 -15.31 -7.19
CA LEU A 25 -11.93 -15.23 -8.08
C LEU A 25 -12.92 -14.11 -7.67
N ALA A 26 -13.03 -13.81 -6.37
CA ALA A 26 -13.82 -12.69 -5.86
C ALA A 26 -13.18 -11.31 -6.16
N GLY A 27 -11.93 -11.27 -6.61
CA GLY A 27 -11.29 -10.07 -7.10
C GLY A 27 -10.06 -9.59 -6.34
N MET A 28 -9.43 -10.41 -5.51
CA MET A 28 -8.12 -10.09 -4.93
C MET A 28 -7.08 -9.91 -6.03
N ASN A 29 -6.28 -8.86 -5.94
CA ASN A 29 -5.21 -8.53 -6.88
C ASN A 29 -3.81 -8.70 -6.28
N VAL A 30 -3.68 -8.48 -4.97
CA VAL A 30 -2.40 -8.54 -4.24
C VAL A 30 -2.61 -9.27 -2.92
N ALA A 31 -1.73 -10.21 -2.63
CA ALA A 31 -1.64 -10.92 -1.36
C ALA A 31 -0.60 -10.22 -0.47
N ARG A 32 -1.03 -9.66 0.67
CA ARG A 32 -0.16 -9.03 1.66
C ARG A 32 0.22 -10.04 2.73
N LEU A 33 1.50 -10.08 3.06
CA LEU A 33 2.08 -10.85 4.15
C LEU A 33 2.60 -9.90 5.22
N ASN A 34 2.01 -9.93 6.42
CA ASN A 34 2.38 -9.05 7.52
C ASN A 34 3.49 -9.71 8.36
N PHE A 35 4.72 -9.21 8.21
CA PHE A 35 5.91 -9.71 8.93
C PHE A 35 6.02 -9.22 10.39
N SER A 36 5.06 -8.43 10.86
CA SER A 36 4.93 -8.18 12.31
C SER A 36 4.51 -9.43 13.08
N HIS A 37 4.02 -10.47 12.39
CA HIS A 37 3.53 -11.72 12.95
C HIS A 37 4.00 -12.92 12.12
N GLY A 38 4.22 -14.04 12.80
CA GLY A 38 4.61 -15.29 12.17
C GLY A 38 6.13 -15.44 11.99
N SER A 39 6.55 -16.64 11.64
CA SER A 39 7.95 -16.97 11.35
C SER A 39 8.21 -17.00 9.84
N HIS A 40 9.49 -16.99 9.45
CA HIS A 40 9.87 -17.16 8.05
C HIS A 40 9.32 -18.46 7.43
N GLU A 41 9.30 -19.55 8.19
CA GLU A 41 8.76 -20.85 7.72
C GLU A 41 7.26 -20.79 7.46
N GLU A 42 6.50 -20.03 8.26
CA GLU A 42 5.07 -19.81 8.05
C GLU A 42 4.83 -18.94 6.81
N HIS A 43 5.63 -17.89 6.64
CA HIS A 43 5.56 -17.03 5.46
C HIS A 43 5.97 -17.77 4.18
N GLU A 44 6.98 -18.65 4.22
CA GLU A 44 7.37 -19.49 3.09
C GLU A 44 6.22 -20.36 2.60
N LYS A 45 5.49 -21.01 3.53
CA LYS A 45 4.30 -21.82 3.20
C LYS A 45 3.21 -20.98 2.53
N LYS A 46 2.92 -19.79 3.06
CA LYS A 46 1.94 -18.86 2.47
C LYS A 46 2.38 -18.41 1.06
N ILE A 47 3.64 -18.05 0.88
CA ILE A 47 4.19 -17.69 -0.44
C ILE A 47 4.06 -18.85 -1.45
N ALA A 48 4.40 -20.06 -1.03
CA ALA A 48 4.26 -21.24 -1.87
C ALA A 48 2.80 -21.50 -2.29
N LEU A 49 1.87 -21.34 -1.35
CA LEU A 49 0.44 -21.47 -1.62
C LEU A 49 -0.07 -20.39 -2.60
N ILE A 50 0.30 -19.11 -2.39
CA ILE A 50 -0.07 -18.04 -3.30
C ILE A 50 0.46 -18.31 -4.71
N LYS A 51 1.72 -18.73 -4.83
CA LYS A 51 2.34 -19.08 -6.13
C LYS A 51 1.60 -20.24 -6.82
N LYS A 52 1.23 -21.27 -6.08
CA LYS A 52 0.44 -22.41 -6.59
C LYS A 52 -0.92 -21.95 -7.12
N VAL A 53 -1.68 -21.19 -6.33
CA VAL A 53 -3.02 -20.74 -6.69
C VAL A 53 -2.99 -19.80 -7.90
N ARG A 54 -2.11 -18.78 -7.92
CA ARG A 54 -2.01 -17.85 -9.05
C ARG A 54 -1.62 -18.54 -10.35
N GLN A 55 -0.74 -19.56 -10.29
CA GLN A 55 -0.37 -20.36 -11.46
C GLN A 55 -1.55 -21.19 -11.97
N LYS A 56 -2.29 -21.87 -11.08
CA LYS A 56 -3.48 -22.65 -11.40
C LYS A 56 -4.57 -21.81 -12.08
N LEU A 57 -4.76 -20.57 -11.60
CA LEU A 57 -5.77 -19.64 -12.11
C LEU A 57 -5.28 -18.79 -13.30
N ASN A 58 -3.99 -18.82 -13.61
CA ASN A 58 -3.34 -17.92 -14.56
C ASN A 58 -3.65 -16.45 -14.28
N LEU A 59 -3.55 -16.02 -13.00
CA LEU A 59 -3.83 -14.66 -12.55
C LEU A 59 -2.56 -13.96 -12.06
N PRO A 60 -2.41 -12.64 -12.32
CA PRO A 60 -1.26 -11.83 -11.91
C PRO A 60 -1.32 -11.42 -10.45
N ILE A 61 -1.52 -12.37 -9.53
CA ILE A 61 -1.56 -12.06 -8.10
C ILE A 61 -0.15 -11.71 -7.63
N ALA A 62 0.05 -10.46 -7.23
CA ALA A 62 1.31 -9.98 -6.68
C ALA A 62 1.43 -10.32 -5.19
N ILE A 63 2.67 -10.38 -4.70
CA ILE A 63 2.98 -10.60 -3.29
C ILE A 63 3.60 -9.33 -2.72
N LEU A 64 3.02 -8.82 -1.65
CA LEU A 64 3.48 -7.65 -0.91
C LEU A 64 3.94 -8.08 0.48
N LEU A 65 5.24 -7.93 0.77
CA LEU A 65 5.83 -8.10 2.08
C LEU A 65 5.66 -6.78 2.85
N ASP A 66 5.01 -6.82 4.01
CA ASP A 66 4.80 -5.66 4.87
C ASP A 66 5.71 -5.79 6.09
N THR A 67 6.71 -4.89 6.22
CA THR A 67 7.71 -4.94 7.28
C THR A 67 7.13 -4.54 8.62
N LYS A 68 7.80 -4.95 9.69
CA LYS A 68 7.42 -4.54 11.04
C LYS A 68 7.73 -3.06 11.28
N GLY A 69 8.87 -2.59 10.79
CA GLY A 69 9.37 -1.24 11.00
C GLY A 69 9.90 -0.98 12.40
N PRO A 70 10.33 0.24 12.70
CA PRO A 70 10.80 0.65 14.01
C PRO A 70 9.65 0.61 15.02
N GLU A 71 9.65 -0.36 15.88
CA GLU A 71 8.63 -0.55 16.90
C GLU A 71 9.16 -0.20 18.29
N TYR A 72 8.49 0.74 18.93
CA TYR A 72 8.79 1.18 20.28
C TYR A 72 7.81 0.51 21.26
N ARG A 73 8.32 -0.07 22.33
CA ARG A 73 7.52 -0.81 23.33
C ARG A 73 8.02 -0.56 24.75
N ILE A 74 7.08 -0.50 25.69
CA ILE A 74 7.42 -0.74 27.10
C ILE A 74 7.81 -2.21 27.29
N LYS A 75 8.63 -2.48 28.30
CA LYS A 75 9.01 -3.84 28.68
C LYS A 75 7.97 -4.47 29.61
N THR A 76 8.38 -5.20 30.62
CA THR A 76 7.51 -6.01 31.48
C THR A 76 7.33 -5.38 32.83
N PHE A 77 6.16 -5.61 33.41
CA PHE A 77 5.84 -5.32 34.81
C PHE A 77 5.93 -6.58 35.65
N ALA A 78 6.38 -6.46 36.89
CA ALA A 78 6.45 -7.55 37.85
C ALA A 78 5.07 -8.23 38.06
N SER A 79 4.00 -7.42 38.09
CA SER A 79 2.61 -7.86 38.23
C SER A 79 1.95 -8.29 36.91
N GLY A 80 2.66 -8.19 35.77
CA GLY A 80 2.13 -8.42 34.43
C GLY A 80 1.28 -7.27 33.86
N LYS A 81 0.68 -6.44 34.72
CA LYS A 81 -0.09 -5.24 34.37
C LYS A 81 -0.17 -4.28 35.54
N VAL A 82 -0.37 -3.02 35.24
CA VAL A 82 -0.56 -1.92 36.19
C VAL A 82 -1.68 -1.00 35.73
N ASP A 83 -2.38 -0.39 36.69
CA ASP A 83 -3.41 0.61 36.40
C ASP A 83 -2.84 2.00 36.75
N ILE A 84 -2.81 2.88 35.74
CA ILE A 84 -2.32 4.26 35.87
C ILE A 84 -3.52 5.19 35.83
N LYS A 85 -3.61 6.11 36.80
CA LYS A 85 -4.69 7.08 36.88
C LYS A 85 -4.30 8.40 36.22
N THR A 86 -5.28 9.10 35.68
CA THR A 86 -5.07 10.48 35.20
C THR A 86 -4.54 11.35 36.34
N GLY A 87 -3.45 12.06 36.11
CA GLY A 87 -2.74 12.90 37.08
C GLY A 87 -1.56 12.21 37.77
N ASP A 88 -1.40 10.90 37.65
CA ASP A 88 -0.24 10.19 38.22
C ASP A 88 1.06 10.62 37.52
N THR A 89 2.14 10.59 38.30
CA THR A 89 3.52 10.66 37.76
C THR A 89 3.98 9.28 37.41
N PHE A 90 4.45 9.08 36.18
CA PHE A 90 4.95 7.80 35.69
C PHE A 90 6.27 7.99 34.93
N THR A 91 7.21 7.08 35.12
CA THR A 91 8.56 7.18 34.55
C THR A 91 8.78 6.10 33.50
N PHE A 92 9.17 6.49 32.29
CA PHE A 92 9.78 5.60 31.32
C PHE A 92 11.30 5.68 31.45
N THR A 93 12.01 4.55 31.41
CA THR A 93 13.46 4.54 31.53
C THR A 93 14.13 3.69 30.44
N VAL A 94 15.30 4.16 29.97
CA VAL A 94 16.14 3.39 29.03
C VAL A 94 17.01 2.34 29.75
N ASP A 95 17.09 2.40 31.09
CA ASP A 95 17.73 1.39 31.89
C ASP A 95 16.88 0.15 32.06
N GLU A 96 17.51 -0.98 32.38
CA GLU A 96 16.77 -2.23 32.61
C GLU A 96 16.28 -2.27 34.05
N VAL A 97 14.95 -2.16 34.20
CA VAL A 97 14.25 -2.33 35.47
C VAL A 97 13.06 -3.26 35.30
N GLU A 98 12.71 -3.97 36.35
CA GLU A 98 11.41 -4.61 36.42
C GLU A 98 10.36 -3.57 36.75
N GLY A 99 9.35 -3.42 35.87
CA GLY A 99 8.39 -2.33 35.95
C GLY A 99 7.36 -2.54 37.07
N ASP A 100 6.86 -1.42 37.60
CA ASP A 100 5.79 -1.34 38.59
C ASP A 100 4.82 -0.18 38.24
N GLU A 101 3.99 0.25 39.20
CA GLU A 101 3.02 1.36 39.05
C GLU A 101 3.69 2.74 38.90
N THR A 102 5.00 2.88 39.03
CA THR A 102 5.73 4.14 38.98
C THR A 102 6.73 4.26 37.83
N ILE A 103 7.26 3.11 37.34
CA ILE A 103 8.32 3.07 36.36
C ILE A 103 8.25 1.83 35.46
N VAL A 104 8.69 1.96 34.20
CA VAL A 104 8.89 0.82 33.30
C VAL A 104 10.04 1.09 32.33
N SER A 105 10.80 0.04 32.02
CA SER A 105 11.80 0.06 30.96
C SER A 105 11.19 0.16 29.58
N VAL A 106 11.92 0.77 28.64
CA VAL A 106 11.58 0.80 27.21
C VAL A 106 12.61 0.05 26.38
N ASN A 107 12.23 -0.42 25.20
CA ASN A 107 13.14 -1.12 24.29
C ASN A 107 14.06 -0.16 23.51
N TYR A 108 13.70 1.12 23.37
CA TYR A 108 14.46 2.10 22.60
C TYR A 108 15.42 2.88 23.50
N LYS A 109 16.73 2.61 23.33
CA LYS A 109 17.79 3.10 24.22
C LYS A 109 18.16 4.57 24.05
N GLN A 110 17.63 5.27 23.06
CA GLN A 110 17.88 6.71 22.82
C GLN A 110 16.67 7.58 23.15
N LEU A 111 15.61 7.02 23.73
CA LEU A 111 14.35 7.71 23.98
C LEU A 111 14.55 9.00 24.81
N ASN A 112 15.42 8.97 25.80
CA ASN A 112 15.76 10.12 26.64
C ASN A 112 16.51 11.25 25.90
N LYS A 113 17.07 10.97 24.71
CA LYS A 113 17.73 11.99 23.87
C LYS A 113 16.77 12.61 22.86
N ASP A 114 15.75 11.87 22.44
CA ASP A 114 14.82 12.28 21.40
C ASP A 114 13.61 13.06 21.95
N LEU A 115 13.25 12.80 23.22
CA LEU A 115 12.14 13.48 23.88
C LEU A 115 12.60 14.73 24.65
N LYS A 116 11.67 15.65 24.86
CA LYS A 116 11.86 16.86 25.67
C LYS A 116 10.58 17.18 26.46
N PRO A 117 10.64 18.01 27.50
CA PRO A 117 9.47 18.46 28.22
C PRO A 117 8.40 19.05 27.28
N GLY A 118 7.12 18.70 27.52
CA GLY A 118 5.98 19.02 26.70
C GLY A 118 5.66 18.01 25.58
N ASP A 119 6.54 17.05 25.31
CA ASP A 119 6.25 16.01 24.33
C ASP A 119 5.20 15.02 24.84
N THR A 120 4.42 14.47 23.92
CA THR A 120 3.43 13.44 24.21
C THR A 120 4.02 12.06 24.03
N VAL A 121 3.74 11.16 24.98
CA VAL A 121 3.97 9.72 24.87
C VAL A 121 2.60 9.03 24.94
N THR A 122 2.30 8.18 23.98
CA THR A 122 1.10 7.34 24.04
C THR A 122 1.48 5.88 24.13
N VAL A 123 0.70 5.08 24.86
CA VAL A 123 0.93 3.66 25.05
C VAL A 123 -0.35 2.89 24.75
N ASN A 124 -0.21 1.63 24.31
CA ASN A 124 -1.33 0.75 24.01
C ASN A 124 -2.28 1.35 22.95
N ASN A 125 -1.74 1.65 21.77
CA ASN A 125 -2.48 2.24 20.63
C ASN A 125 -3.21 3.55 21.01
N GLY A 126 -2.56 4.40 21.81
CA GLY A 126 -3.13 5.68 22.20
C GLY A 126 -4.14 5.64 23.36
N MET A 127 -4.41 4.46 23.92
CA MET A 127 -5.38 4.28 25.02
C MET A 127 -4.94 4.91 26.33
N VAL A 128 -3.62 5.03 26.56
CA VAL A 128 -3.03 5.69 27.71
C VAL A 128 -2.09 6.80 27.22
N LYS A 129 -2.23 8.02 27.75
CA LYS A 129 -1.50 9.18 27.28
C LYS A 129 -0.75 9.86 28.40
N PHE A 130 0.49 10.23 28.12
CA PHE A 130 1.38 10.93 29.04
C PHE A 130 1.96 12.18 28.39
N GLU A 131 2.32 13.16 29.22
CA GLU A 131 3.09 14.34 28.83
C GLU A 131 4.42 14.34 29.57
N VAL A 132 5.52 14.50 28.84
CA VAL A 132 6.85 14.56 29.40
C VAL A 132 7.00 15.84 30.22
N GLN A 133 7.37 15.70 31.50
CA GLN A 133 7.61 16.82 32.40
C GLN A 133 9.10 17.16 32.49
N GLU A 134 9.94 16.11 32.61
CA GLU A 134 11.39 16.26 32.81
C GLU A 134 12.14 15.07 32.22
N ILE A 135 13.38 15.30 31.75
CA ILE A 135 14.34 14.26 31.40
C ILE A 135 15.48 14.33 32.43
N SER A 136 15.65 13.24 33.19
CA SER A 136 16.69 13.15 34.22
C SER A 136 17.56 11.90 33.99
N GLY A 137 18.71 12.07 33.36
CA GLY A 137 19.59 10.97 32.99
C GLY A 137 18.90 9.97 32.05
N SER A 138 18.73 8.75 32.50
CA SER A 138 18.05 7.66 31.78
C SER A 138 16.52 7.73 31.86
N ASN A 139 15.99 8.60 32.72
CA ASN A 139 14.57 8.63 33.08
C ASN A 139 13.82 9.74 32.34
N ILE A 140 12.67 9.38 31.79
CA ILE A 140 11.69 10.29 31.20
C ILE A 140 10.51 10.36 32.19
N ILE A 141 10.45 11.42 32.96
CA ILE A 141 9.43 11.66 33.99
C ILE A 141 8.23 12.28 33.28
N THR A 142 7.07 11.64 33.40
CA THR A 142 5.86 12.03 32.72
C THR A 142 4.68 12.19 33.67
N LYS A 143 3.69 12.97 33.24
CA LYS A 143 2.39 13.08 33.90
C LYS A 143 1.33 12.37 33.04
N CYS A 144 0.56 11.50 33.63
CA CYS A 144 -0.53 10.81 32.94
C CYS A 144 -1.67 11.79 32.64
N VAL A 145 -1.97 11.98 31.36
CA VAL A 145 -3.05 12.83 30.84
C VAL A 145 -4.34 12.06 30.65
N LEU A 146 -4.23 10.80 30.22
CA LEU A 146 -5.34 9.86 30.06
C LEU A 146 -4.91 8.51 30.65
N GLY A 147 -5.53 8.14 31.77
CA GLY A 147 -5.24 6.92 32.49
C GLY A 147 -5.82 5.65 31.85
N GLY A 148 -5.30 4.50 32.27
CA GLY A 148 -5.76 3.19 31.82
C GLY A 148 -4.85 2.07 32.28
N THR A 149 -5.15 0.84 31.87
CA THR A 149 -4.33 -0.33 32.21
C THR A 149 -3.19 -0.52 31.20
N LEU A 150 -1.97 -0.60 31.69
CA LEU A 150 -0.78 -0.99 30.94
C LEU A 150 -0.43 -2.45 31.27
N SER A 151 -0.26 -3.26 30.22
CA SER A 151 0.27 -4.62 30.34
C SER A 151 1.61 -4.74 29.62
N ASN A 152 2.27 -5.88 29.79
CA ASN A 152 3.59 -6.16 29.25
C ASN A 152 3.69 -5.90 27.74
N ARG A 153 4.79 -5.33 27.33
CA ARG A 153 5.22 -5.17 25.91
C ARG A 153 4.25 -4.38 25.02
N LYS A 154 3.47 -3.47 25.62
CA LYS A 154 2.59 -2.60 24.84
C LYS A 154 3.37 -1.63 23.96
N SER A 155 2.82 -1.35 22.79
CA SER A 155 3.35 -0.37 21.85
C SER A 155 3.38 1.03 22.45
N MET A 156 4.39 1.80 22.06
CA MET A 156 4.53 3.21 22.34
C MET A 156 4.55 4.00 21.05
N SER A 157 3.98 5.20 21.08
CA SER A 157 4.05 6.15 19.98
C SER A 157 4.38 7.54 20.52
N PHE A 158 5.00 8.35 19.67
CA PHE A 158 5.50 9.67 20.03
C PHE A 158 4.97 10.71 19.03
N PRO A 159 3.71 11.13 19.15
CA PRO A 159 3.06 12.02 18.21
C PRO A 159 3.89 13.27 17.87
N ASN A 160 4.03 13.55 16.57
CA ASN A 160 4.81 14.65 16.03
C ASN A 160 6.33 14.59 16.29
N LYS A 161 6.88 13.39 16.54
CA LYS A 161 8.32 13.19 16.73
C LYS A 161 8.93 12.33 15.62
N VAL A 162 10.18 12.67 15.28
CA VAL A 162 11.07 11.83 14.48
C VAL A 162 12.13 11.28 15.41
N MET A 163 12.23 9.97 15.47
CA MET A 163 13.20 9.29 16.34
C MET A 163 14.55 9.18 15.62
N SER A 164 15.65 9.37 16.34
CA SER A 164 17.01 9.41 15.77
C SER A 164 17.66 8.05 15.53
N GLY A 165 16.98 6.96 15.89
CA GLY A 165 17.47 5.58 15.70
C GLY A 165 17.55 5.16 14.24
N PRO A 166 18.30 4.08 13.92
CA PRO A 166 18.34 3.53 12.58
C PRO A 166 16.94 3.08 12.15
N TYR A 167 16.56 3.42 10.93
CA TYR A 167 15.23 3.09 10.39
C TYR A 167 15.03 1.57 10.25
N LEU A 168 16.01 0.87 9.64
CA LEU A 168 15.95 -0.58 9.47
C LEU A 168 16.49 -1.33 10.69
N SER A 169 15.61 -2.09 11.35
CA SER A 169 16.03 -3.07 12.35
C SER A 169 16.73 -4.28 11.70
N GLU A 170 17.50 -5.04 12.46
CA GLU A 170 18.09 -6.29 11.96
C GLU A 170 17.03 -7.31 11.55
N GLN A 171 15.86 -7.30 12.21
CA GLN A 171 14.72 -8.13 11.81
C GLN A 171 14.18 -7.69 10.45
N ASP A 172 13.95 -6.38 10.24
CA ASP A 172 13.46 -5.89 8.94
C ASP A 172 14.42 -6.21 7.81
N LYS A 173 15.75 -6.10 8.06
CA LYS A 173 16.76 -6.50 7.07
C LYS A 173 16.65 -7.99 6.74
N SER A 174 16.52 -8.83 7.75
CA SER A 174 16.35 -10.29 7.58
C SER A 174 15.08 -10.61 6.79
N ASP A 175 13.97 -9.93 7.11
CA ASP A 175 12.66 -10.13 6.45
C ASP A 175 12.69 -9.69 4.99
N ILE A 176 13.32 -8.56 4.69
CA ILE A 176 13.49 -8.07 3.31
C ILE A 176 14.36 -9.03 2.50
N ILE A 177 15.49 -9.50 3.05
CA ILE A 177 16.37 -10.49 2.39
C ILE A 177 15.61 -11.81 2.14
N PHE A 178 14.81 -12.25 3.12
CA PHE A 178 13.91 -13.40 2.93
C PHE A 178 12.94 -13.15 1.78
N GLY A 179 12.31 -11.96 1.72
CA GLY A 179 11.40 -11.58 0.64
C GLY A 179 12.05 -11.61 -0.75
N ILE A 180 13.29 -11.11 -0.86
CA ILE A 180 14.09 -11.17 -2.11
C ILE A 180 14.27 -12.63 -2.55
N LYS A 181 14.73 -13.49 -1.64
CA LYS A 181 14.93 -14.93 -1.91
C LYS A 181 13.65 -15.62 -2.39
N HIS A 182 12.52 -15.25 -1.84
CA HIS A 182 11.22 -15.82 -2.18
C HIS A 182 10.50 -15.10 -3.32
N GLY A 183 11.11 -14.06 -3.92
CA GLY A 183 10.61 -13.37 -5.11
C GLY A 183 9.29 -12.64 -4.88
N VAL A 184 9.19 -11.86 -3.82
CA VAL A 184 8.09 -10.94 -3.60
C VAL A 184 8.11 -9.81 -4.64
N ASP A 185 6.97 -9.21 -4.92
CA ASP A 185 6.84 -8.17 -5.95
C ASP A 185 6.95 -6.76 -5.35
N PHE A 186 6.58 -6.60 -4.06
CA PHE A 186 6.58 -5.34 -3.34
C PHE A 186 7.08 -5.51 -1.90
N VAL A 187 7.70 -4.46 -1.36
CA VAL A 187 7.96 -4.28 0.06
C VAL A 187 7.19 -3.05 0.54
N ALA A 188 6.25 -3.23 1.46
CA ALA A 188 5.59 -2.15 2.17
C ALA A 188 6.41 -1.83 3.43
N ALA A 189 6.95 -0.62 3.48
CA ALA A 189 7.90 -0.16 4.48
C ALA A 189 7.16 0.61 5.57
N SER A 190 7.12 0.08 6.79
CA SER A 190 6.39 0.67 7.92
C SER A 190 7.08 1.91 8.48
N PHE A 191 6.28 2.89 8.93
CA PHE A 191 6.71 4.12 9.61
C PHE A 191 7.71 4.99 8.85
N VAL A 192 7.62 5.03 7.52
CA VAL A 192 8.47 5.91 6.71
C VAL A 192 8.23 7.37 7.07
N SER A 193 9.28 8.07 7.47
CA SER A 193 9.26 9.47 7.91
C SER A 193 10.00 10.40 6.96
N SER A 194 10.94 9.86 6.17
CA SER A 194 11.83 10.64 5.31
C SER A 194 12.16 9.93 4.00
N LYS A 195 12.74 10.68 3.08
CA LYS A 195 13.37 10.13 1.86
C LYS A 195 14.48 9.13 2.20
N GLN A 196 15.25 9.39 3.28
CA GLN A 196 16.39 8.53 3.63
C GLN A 196 15.94 7.12 4.00
N ASP A 197 14.82 6.98 4.69
CA ASP A 197 14.26 5.67 5.06
C ASP A 197 13.97 4.82 3.80
N VAL A 198 13.46 5.45 2.74
CA VAL A 198 13.24 4.76 1.46
C VAL A 198 14.54 4.39 0.76
N LEU A 199 15.55 5.27 0.83
CA LEU A 199 16.87 5.02 0.24
C LEU A 199 17.60 3.88 0.96
N ASP A 200 17.50 3.78 2.29
CA ASP A 200 18.09 2.70 3.07
C ASP A 200 17.51 1.33 2.66
N ILE A 201 16.20 1.26 2.42
CA ILE A 201 15.58 0.04 1.90
C ILE A 201 16.05 -0.25 0.46
N ARG A 202 16.13 0.78 -0.39
CA ARG A 202 16.58 0.61 -1.77
C ARG A 202 18.00 0.06 -1.82
N GLU A 203 18.90 0.61 -1.01
CA GLU A 203 20.27 0.13 -0.89
C GLU A 203 20.33 -1.34 -0.45
N LEU A 204 19.54 -1.72 0.56
CA LEU A 204 19.46 -3.12 1.01
C LEU A 204 18.93 -4.05 -0.10
N LEU A 205 17.88 -3.65 -0.82
CA LEU A 205 17.32 -4.40 -1.94
C LEU A 205 18.35 -4.58 -3.06
N ASP A 206 19.01 -3.50 -3.47
CA ASP A 206 19.97 -3.50 -4.57
C ASP A 206 21.21 -4.34 -4.23
N ALA A 207 21.71 -4.25 -3.01
CA ALA A 207 22.86 -5.03 -2.53
C ALA A 207 22.57 -6.55 -2.47
N ASN A 208 21.30 -6.96 -2.40
CA ASN A 208 20.89 -8.37 -2.26
C ASN A 208 20.17 -8.92 -3.50
N GLY A 209 20.21 -8.22 -4.64
CA GLY A 209 19.62 -8.67 -5.90
C GLY A 209 18.11 -8.46 -6.03
N GLY A 210 17.54 -7.59 -5.20
CA GLY A 210 16.11 -7.20 -5.21
C GLY A 210 15.82 -5.86 -5.90
N SER A 211 16.67 -5.40 -6.82
CA SER A 211 16.51 -4.12 -7.52
C SER A 211 15.19 -3.97 -8.30
N ASP A 212 14.58 -5.09 -8.67
CA ASP A 212 13.29 -5.16 -9.34
C ASP A 212 12.08 -5.10 -8.38
N ILE A 213 12.28 -5.19 -7.06
CA ILE A 213 11.20 -5.09 -6.08
C ILE A 213 10.83 -3.62 -5.85
N GLU A 214 9.54 -3.30 -5.94
CA GLU A 214 9.07 -1.95 -5.70
C GLU A 214 8.79 -1.68 -4.23
N ILE A 215 9.15 -0.48 -3.77
CA ILE A 215 8.92 -0.02 -2.40
C ILE A 215 7.58 0.72 -2.35
N VAL A 216 6.74 0.38 -1.38
CA VAL A 216 5.54 1.10 -0.98
C VAL A 216 5.78 1.71 0.40
N ALA A 217 5.90 3.03 0.49
CA ALA A 217 6.15 3.70 1.77
C ALA A 217 4.83 3.81 2.56
N LYS A 218 4.80 3.30 3.80
CA LYS A 218 3.63 3.42 4.68
C LYS A 218 3.71 4.75 5.41
N ILE A 219 2.68 5.58 5.20
CA ILE A 219 2.55 6.89 5.83
C ILE A 219 1.71 6.71 7.08
N GLU A 220 2.38 6.69 8.22
CA GLU A 220 1.84 6.31 9.52
C GLU A 220 2.10 7.36 10.61
N ASN A 221 2.81 8.45 10.28
CA ASN A 221 3.17 9.51 11.21
C ASN A 221 3.17 10.90 10.54
N ARG A 222 3.27 11.95 11.37
CA ARG A 222 3.26 13.35 10.90
C ARG A 222 4.40 13.65 9.93
N ALA A 223 5.61 13.19 10.23
CA ALA A 223 6.78 13.43 9.38
C ALA A 223 6.60 12.83 7.97
N GLY A 224 6.05 11.61 7.88
CA GLY A 224 5.71 10.99 6.60
C GLY A 224 4.67 11.78 5.80
N VAL A 225 3.68 12.38 6.49
CA VAL A 225 2.68 13.26 5.84
C VAL A 225 3.32 14.52 5.29
N ASP A 226 4.21 15.15 6.07
CA ASP A 226 4.84 16.41 5.69
C ASP A 226 5.88 16.20 4.58
N ASN A 227 6.62 15.09 4.60
CA ASN A 227 7.67 14.75 3.64
C ASN A 227 7.17 13.91 2.45
N VAL A 228 5.85 13.73 2.28
CA VAL A 228 5.28 12.80 1.29
C VAL A 228 5.78 13.02 -0.14
N VAL A 229 6.07 14.26 -0.54
CA VAL A 229 6.54 14.56 -1.90
C VAL A 229 7.91 13.93 -2.15
N GLU A 230 8.87 14.12 -1.22
CA GLU A 230 10.21 13.54 -1.34
C GLU A 230 10.18 12.00 -1.22
N ILE A 231 9.34 11.48 -0.34
CA ILE A 231 9.11 10.04 -0.20
C ILE A 231 8.58 9.46 -1.51
N CYS A 232 7.53 10.04 -2.09
CA CYS A 232 6.95 9.60 -3.37
C CYS A 232 7.93 9.65 -4.54
N GLN A 233 8.89 10.60 -4.57
CA GLN A 233 9.91 10.65 -5.61
C GLN A 233 10.79 9.40 -5.63
N ASN A 234 11.00 8.76 -4.48
CA ASN A 234 11.95 7.66 -4.29
C ASN A 234 11.29 6.27 -4.15
N CYS A 235 9.96 6.15 -4.15
CA CYS A 235 9.24 4.89 -4.04
C CYS A 235 8.28 4.64 -5.21
N GLY A 236 7.73 3.43 -5.30
CA GLY A 236 6.74 3.02 -6.30
C GLY A 236 5.30 3.42 -5.94
N GLY A 237 5.05 3.72 -4.67
CA GLY A 237 3.73 4.11 -4.15
C GLY A 237 3.75 4.33 -2.65
N ILE A 238 2.61 4.74 -2.11
CA ILE A 238 2.42 4.89 -0.66
C ILE A 238 1.23 4.05 -0.18
N MET A 239 1.26 3.71 1.11
CA MET A 239 0.12 3.16 1.83
C MET A 239 -0.28 4.15 2.93
N ILE A 240 -1.53 4.56 2.94
CA ILE A 240 -2.12 5.37 3.99
C ILE A 240 -2.69 4.40 5.03
N ALA A 241 -1.91 4.10 6.05
CA ALA A 241 -2.27 3.16 7.12
C ALA A 241 -3.00 3.92 8.22
N ARG A 242 -4.32 4.04 8.09
CA ARG A 242 -5.15 4.96 8.86
C ARG A 242 -5.20 4.63 10.35
N GLY A 243 -5.11 3.34 10.70
CA GLY A 243 -5.07 2.90 12.10
C GLY A 243 -3.88 3.49 12.85
N ASP A 244 -2.67 3.27 12.33
CA ASP A 244 -1.44 3.80 12.94
C ASP A 244 -1.35 5.33 12.82
N LEU A 245 -1.70 5.88 11.66
CA LEU A 245 -1.70 7.33 11.42
C LEU A 245 -2.63 8.05 12.39
N GLY A 246 -3.82 7.49 12.71
CA GLY A 246 -4.79 8.09 13.63
C GLY A 246 -4.36 8.09 15.10
N VAL A 247 -3.30 7.32 15.44
CA VAL A 247 -2.65 7.38 16.77
C VAL A 247 -1.58 8.48 16.80
N GLU A 248 -0.91 8.70 15.66
CA GLU A 248 0.23 9.63 15.53
C GLU A 248 -0.18 11.07 15.21
N ILE A 249 -1.36 11.28 14.61
CA ILE A 249 -1.93 12.61 14.37
C ILE A 249 -3.33 12.70 14.97
N PRO A 250 -3.90 13.90 15.18
CA PRO A 250 -5.29 14.04 15.59
C PRO A 250 -6.22 13.28 14.62
N TYR A 251 -7.01 12.35 15.14
CA TYR A 251 -7.87 11.48 14.31
C TYR A 251 -8.82 12.26 13.39
N VAL A 252 -9.21 13.46 13.77
CA VAL A 252 -10.06 14.36 12.97
C VAL A 252 -9.37 14.84 11.69
N GLU A 253 -8.04 14.80 11.62
CA GLU A 253 -7.27 15.17 10.43
C GLU A 253 -7.16 14.04 9.41
N VAL A 254 -7.29 12.78 9.83
CA VAL A 254 -7.05 11.60 8.98
C VAL A 254 -7.81 11.65 7.65
N PRO A 255 -9.11 12.00 7.58
CA PRO A 255 -9.82 12.04 6.31
C PRO A 255 -9.28 13.10 5.34
N SER A 256 -8.90 14.27 5.83
CA SER A 256 -8.34 15.34 4.99
C SER A 256 -6.91 15.03 4.55
N VAL A 257 -6.10 14.41 5.41
CA VAL A 257 -4.77 13.91 5.10
C VAL A 257 -4.85 12.82 4.03
N GLN A 258 -5.77 11.85 4.16
CA GLN A 258 -6.01 10.81 3.14
C GLN A 258 -6.26 11.44 1.76
N LYS A 259 -7.17 12.41 1.66
CA LYS A 259 -7.47 13.10 0.39
C LYS A 259 -6.25 13.81 -0.19
N LYS A 260 -5.50 14.54 0.65
CA LYS A 260 -4.27 15.23 0.27
C LYS A 260 -3.22 14.25 -0.27
N LEU A 261 -2.92 13.19 0.47
CA LEU A 261 -1.93 12.18 0.11
C LEU A 261 -2.33 11.44 -1.18
N THR A 262 -3.60 11.04 -1.31
CA THR A 262 -4.12 10.39 -2.52
C THR A 262 -3.93 11.28 -3.75
N ARG A 263 -4.26 12.57 -3.64
CA ARG A 263 -4.07 13.54 -4.74
C ARG A 263 -2.60 13.69 -5.13
N ILE A 264 -1.71 13.91 -4.15
CA ILE A 264 -0.27 14.10 -4.39
C ILE A 264 0.31 12.87 -5.07
N CYS A 265 0.09 11.70 -4.51
CA CYS A 265 0.63 10.43 -5.02
C CYS A 265 0.14 10.15 -6.46
N ARG A 266 -1.15 10.32 -6.70
CA ARG A 266 -1.73 10.19 -8.05
C ARG A 266 -1.09 11.14 -9.05
N MET A 267 -0.99 12.44 -8.73
CA MET A 267 -0.38 13.44 -9.62
C MET A 267 1.09 13.15 -9.93
N MET A 268 1.78 12.48 -9.04
CA MET A 268 3.16 12.02 -9.26
C MET A 268 3.26 10.71 -10.05
N GLY A 269 2.14 10.12 -10.46
CA GLY A 269 2.11 8.85 -11.19
C GLY A 269 2.45 7.64 -10.33
N LYS A 270 2.24 7.75 -9.02
CA LYS A 270 2.53 6.69 -8.05
C LYS A 270 1.25 5.98 -7.61
N ARG A 271 1.39 4.75 -7.14
CA ARG A 271 0.27 4.00 -6.55
C ARG A 271 -0.06 4.52 -5.17
N VAL A 272 -1.33 4.50 -4.81
CA VAL A 272 -1.77 4.83 -3.45
C VAL A 272 -2.71 3.74 -2.94
N ILE A 273 -2.45 3.28 -1.74
CA ILE A 273 -3.22 2.25 -1.04
C ILE A 273 -3.92 2.92 0.14
N THR A 274 -5.24 2.79 0.22
CA THR A 274 -6.01 3.14 1.42
C THR A 274 -6.18 1.88 2.25
N ALA A 275 -5.69 1.89 3.48
CA ALA A 275 -5.54 0.71 4.30
C ALA A 275 -6.10 0.89 5.72
N THR A 276 -6.43 -0.24 6.34
CA THR A 276 -6.95 -0.41 7.71
C THR A 276 -8.36 0.13 7.93
N GLU A 277 -9.13 -0.55 8.77
CA GLU A 277 -10.49 -0.17 9.18
C GLU A 277 -11.44 0.09 7.99
N MET A 278 -11.31 -0.71 6.92
CA MET A 278 -12.15 -0.54 5.73
C MET A 278 -13.50 -1.24 5.86
N LEU A 279 -13.49 -2.53 6.22
CA LEU A 279 -14.66 -3.37 6.46
C LEU A 279 -14.51 -4.14 7.79
N GLU A 280 -13.99 -3.49 8.82
CA GLU A 280 -13.57 -4.09 10.10
C GLU A 280 -14.67 -4.93 10.75
N SER A 281 -15.94 -4.50 10.65
CA SER A 281 -17.06 -5.28 11.19
C SER A 281 -17.22 -6.66 10.54
N MET A 282 -16.70 -6.84 9.31
CA MET A 282 -16.75 -8.10 8.59
C MET A 282 -15.77 -9.16 9.13
N ILE A 283 -14.90 -8.80 10.08
CA ILE A 283 -14.17 -9.81 10.87
C ILE A 283 -15.18 -10.76 11.57
N GLN A 284 -16.31 -10.24 12.04
CA GLN A 284 -17.30 -11.01 12.80
C GLN A 284 -18.68 -11.12 12.08
N ASN A 285 -18.99 -10.21 11.18
CA ASN A 285 -20.28 -10.11 10.52
C ASN A 285 -20.20 -10.42 9.03
N PRO A 286 -21.21 -11.07 8.42
CA PRO A 286 -21.21 -11.42 7.00
C PRO A 286 -21.47 -10.22 6.05
N ARG A 287 -21.77 -9.05 6.59
CA ARG A 287 -22.05 -7.81 5.85
C ARG A 287 -21.42 -6.61 6.55
N PRO A 288 -20.93 -5.63 5.79
CA PRO A 288 -20.38 -4.41 6.36
C PRO A 288 -21.48 -3.47 6.87
N THR A 289 -21.11 -2.55 7.73
CA THR A 289 -21.95 -1.43 8.13
C THR A 289 -22.11 -0.40 7.00
N ARG A 290 -23.13 0.46 7.09
CA ARG A 290 -23.31 1.55 6.13
C ARG A 290 -22.18 2.58 6.18
N ALA A 291 -21.58 2.80 7.34
CA ALA A 291 -20.41 3.67 7.49
C ALA A 291 -19.19 3.13 6.74
N GLU A 292 -18.93 1.83 6.85
CA GLU A 292 -17.83 1.17 6.13
C GLU A 292 -18.05 1.17 4.61
N ILE A 293 -19.27 0.92 4.15
CA ILE A 293 -19.61 1.05 2.72
C ILE A 293 -19.31 2.46 2.23
N SER A 294 -19.70 3.47 3.00
CA SER A 294 -19.44 4.88 2.68
C SER A 294 -17.95 5.20 2.68
N ASP A 295 -17.17 4.62 3.58
CA ASP A 295 -15.72 4.83 3.67
C ASP A 295 -14.99 4.24 2.46
N VAL A 296 -15.30 2.99 2.08
CA VAL A 296 -14.76 2.38 0.86
C VAL A 296 -15.12 3.20 -0.38
N ALA A 297 -16.38 3.62 -0.50
CA ALA A 297 -16.82 4.46 -1.61
C ALA A 297 -16.07 5.79 -1.65
N ASN A 298 -15.86 6.46 -0.50
CA ASN A 298 -15.08 7.70 -0.42
C ASN A 298 -13.62 7.49 -0.86
N ALA A 299 -12.97 6.40 -0.48
CA ALA A 299 -11.61 6.09 -0.95
C ALA A 299 -11.56 5.94 -2.48
N VAL A 300 -12.58 5.31 -3.09
CA VAL A 300 -12.70 5.21 -4.56
C VAL A 300 -12.95 6.58 -5.18
N TYR A 301 -13.86 7.38 -4.63
CA TYR A 301 -14.08 8.77 -5.08
C TYR A 301 -12.84 9.65 -4.93
N ASP A 302 -12.00 9.47 -3.91
CA ASP A 302 -10.72 10.16 -3.77
C ASP A 302 -9.73 9.79 -4.87
N GLY A 303 -9.91 8.62 -5.50
CA GLY A 303 -9.09 8.09 -6.58
C GLY A 303 -7.93 7.24 -6.09
N THR A 304 -8.10 6.53 -4.97
CA THR A 304 -7.12 5.52 -4.52
C THR A 304 -6.81 4.51 -5.63
N SER A 305 -5.60 3.94 -5.63
CA SER A 305 -5.27 2.86 -6.56
C SER A 305 -5.77 1.52 -6.05
N CYS A 306 -5.64 1.33 -4.74
CA CYS A 306 -6.01 0.09 -4.06
C CYS A 306 -6.72 0.40 -2.75
N VAL A 307 -7.59 -0.53 -2.36
CA VAL A 307 -8.16 -0.66 -1.02
C VAL A 307 -7.66 -1.96 -0.40
N MET A 308 -7.45 -1.99 0.92
CA MET A 308 -6.82 -3.13 1.58
C MET A 308 -7.71 -3.70 2.69
N LEU A 309 -7.84 -5.02 2.71
CA LEU A 309 -8.40 -5.81 3.80
C LEU A 309 -7.27 -6.32 4.70
N SER A 310 -7.42 -6.14 5.99
CA SER A 310 -6.47 -6.55 7.04
C SER A 310 -6.99 -7.77 7.82
N GLY A 311 -7.56 -7.56 8.99
CA GLY A 311 -8.15 -8.59 9.82
C GLY A 311 -9.30 -9.33 9.15
N GLU A 312 -10.08 -8.65 8.31
CA GLU A 312 -11.23 -9.16 7.59
C GLU A 312 -10.89 -10.39 6.74
N SER A 313 -9.73 -10.36 6.08
CA SER A 313 -9.25 -11.46 5.23
C SER A 313 -8.24 -12.37 5.92
N ALA A 314 -7.51 -11.88 6.95
CA ALA A 314 -6.46 -12.65 7.63
C ALA A 314 -6.97 -13.57 8.73
N ALA A 315 -7.92 -13.11 9.53
CA ALA A 315 -8.41 -13.78 10.74
C ALA A 315 -9.95 -13.77 10.88
N GLY A 316 -10.65 -13.04 10.00
CA GLY A 316 -12.09 -12.90 10.03
C GLY A 316 -12.83 -14.19 9.67
N LYS A 317 -14.09 -14.26 10.06
CA LYS A 317 -14.98 -15.39 9.76
C LYS A 317 -15.43 -15.42 8.29
N TYR A 318 -15.33 -14.29 7.58
CA TYR A 318 -15.91 -14.09 6.26
C TYR A 318 -14.90 -13.54 5.25
N PRO A 319 -13.73 -14.19 5.02
CA PRO A 319 -12.67 -13.65 4.18
C PRO A 319 -13.10 -13.48 2.72
N VAL A 320 -13.81 -14.44 2.14
CA VAL A 320 -14.28 -14.38 0.74
C VAL A 320 -15.37 -13.33 0.56
N GLU A 321 -16.32 -13.27 1.49
CA GLU A 321 -17.42 -12.30 1.49
C GLU A 321 -16.90 -10.87 1.64
N SER A 322 -15.83 -10.67 2.42
CA SER A 322 -15.17 -9.37 2.57
C SER A 322 -14.57 -8.90 1.25
N VAL A 323 -13.93 -9.79 0.48
CA VAL A 323 -13.41 -9.46 -0.85
C VAL A 323 -14.56 -9.14 -1.82
N LYS A 324 -15.65 -9.93 -1.81
CA LYS A 324 -16.84 -9.69 -2.64
C LYS A 324 -17.47 -8.34 -2.32
N ALA A 325 -17.72 -8.05 -1.04
CA ALA A 325 -18.29 -6.78 -0.61
C ALA A 325 -17.42 -5.59 -1.04
N MET A 326 -16.10 -5.69 -0.83
CA MET A 326 -15.14 -4.66 -1.27
C MET A 326 -15.20 -4.45 -2.79
N ALA A 327 -15.28 -5.54 -3.55
CA ALA A 327 -15.35 -5.49 -5.02
C ALA A 327 -16.65 -4.84 -5.50
N GLU A 328 -17.79 -5.24 -4.93
CA GLU A 328 -19.12 -4.70 -5.27
C GLU A 328 -19.22 -3.20 -4.98
N ILE A 329 -18.75 -2.76 -3.79
CA ILE A 329 -18.75 -1.33 -3.43
C ILE A 329 -17.88 -0.54 -4.41
N ALA A 330 -16.67 -1.04 -4.72
CA ALA A 330 -15.77 -0.36 -5.63
C ALA A 330 -16.36 -0.26 -7.05
N GLU A 331 -16.89 -1.36 -7.61
CA GLU A 331 -17.49 -1.37 -8.94
C GLU A 331 -18.69 -0.45 -9.04
N TYR A 332 -19.58 -0.48 -8.05
CA TYR A 332 -20.75 0.39 -8.03
C TYR A 332 -20.34 1.87 -7.96
N THR A 333 -19.39 2.21 -7.11
CA THR A 333 -18.90 3.58 -6.96
C THR A 333 -18.22 4.08 -8.24
N GLU A 334 -17.46 3.22 -8.92
CA GLU A 334 -16.81 3.56 -10.19
C GLU A 334 -17.80 3.88 -11.31
N GLN A 335 -18.95 3.21 -11.37
CA GLN A 335 -20.02 3.49 -12.33
C GLN A 335 -20.67 4.86 -12.12
N HIS A 336 -20.62 5.38 -10.88
CA HIS A 336 -21.20 6.68 -10.50
C HIS A 336 -20.13 7.79 -10.38
N THR A 337 -18.90 7.52 -10.84
CA THR A 337 -17.79 8.50 -10.84
C THR A 337 -17.64 9.10 -12.24
N ASP A 338 -17.77 10.43 -12.36
CA ASP A 338 -17.49 11.13 -13.62
C ASP A 338 -15.96 11.25 -13.85
N TYR A 339 -15.40 10.19 -14.38
CA TYR A 339 -13.96 10.13 -14.69
C TYR A 339 -13.57 11.08 -15.84
N LYS A 340 -14.50 11.36 -16.77
CA LYS A 340 -14.25 12.32 -17.87
C LYS A 340 -14.07 13.73 -17.32
N GLN A 341 -15.00 14.19 -16.49
CA GLN A 341 -14.89 15.49 -15.85
C GLN A 341 -13.66 15.58 -14.93
N ARG A 342 -13.35 14.49 -14.22
CA ARG A 342 -12.13 14.40 -13.40
C ARG A 342 -10.87 14.55 -14.25
N PHE A 343 -10.78 13.90 -15.39
CA PHE A 343 -9.66 14.04 -16.33
C PHE A 343 -9.53 15.49 -16.81
N LEU A 344 -10.60 16.08 -17.27
CA LEU A 344 -10.63 17.45 -17.80
C LEU A 344 -10.29 18.51 -16.74
N SER A 345 -10.70 18.30 -15.47
CA SER A 345 -10.43 19.21 -14.35
C SER A 345 -9.02 19.02 -13.75
N THR A 346 -8.25 18.02 -14.20
CA THR A 346 -6.89 17.83 -13.73
C THR A 346 -5.99 18.88 -14.39
N GLY A 347 -5.48 19.84 -13.60
CA GLY A 347 -4.48 20.81 -14.06
C GLY A 347 -3.18 20.10 -14.43
N TYR A 348 -3.10 19.59 -15.66
CA TYR A 348 -1.95 18.84 -16.14
C TYR A 348 -0.89 19.76 -16.71
N VAL A 349 0.36 19.54 -16.30
CA VAL A 349 1.56 20.14 -16.90
C VAL A 349 2.54 19.01 -17.20
N GLY A 350 2.88 18.82 -18.48
CA GLY A 350 3.81 17.79 -18.93
C GLY A 350 5.23 18.03 -18.39
N LYS A 351 5.88 16.96 -17.94
CA LYS A 351 7.24 17.01 -17.37
C LYS A 351 8.31 16.50 -18.37
N ASP A 352 7.95 15.46 -19.11
CA ASP A 352 8.80 14.80 -20.10
C ASP A 352 7.94 14.21 -21.23
N ASN A 353 8.59 13.67 -22.27
CA ASN A 353 7.91 13.10 -23.43
C ASN A 353 6.96 11.96 -23.05
N LEU A 354 7.39 11.07 -22.15
CA LEU A 354 6.57 9.93 -21.72
C LEU A 354 5.33 10.39 -20.97
N ASP A 355 5.46 11.44 -20.18
CA ASP A 355 4.38 12.09 -19.48
C ASP A 355 3.36 12.71 -20.45
N CYS A 356 3.84 13.45 -21.46
CA CYS A 356 3.00 14.04 -22.50
C CYS A 356 2.27 12.99 -23.32
N ILE A 357 2.93 11.91 -23.72
CA ILE A 357 2.32 10.80 -24.44
C ILE A 357 1.25 10.13 -23.59
N SER A 358 1.53 9.88 -22.30
CA SER A 358 0.56 9.25 -21.41
C SER A 358 -0.72 10.08 -21.23
N HIS A 359 -0.61 11.41 -21.23
CA HIS A 359 -1.75 12.31 -21.22
C HIS A 359 -2.49 12.30 -22.56
N ALA A 360 -1.76 12.45 -23.68
CA ALA A 360 -2.32 12.49 -25.02
C ALA A 360 -3.11 11.21 -25.35
N VAL A 361 -2.60 10.04 -24.96
CA VAL A 361 -3.30 8.75 -25.11
C VAL A 361 -4.65 8.75 -24.39
N CYS A 362 -4.71 9.28 -23.17
CA CYS A 362 -5.96 9.38 -22.41
C CYS A 362 -6.95 10.35 -23.05
N SER A 363 -6.48 11.54 -23.50
CA SER A 363 -7.32 12.52 -24.19
C SER A 363 -7.88 11.93 -25.47
N MET A 364 -7.02 11.38 -26.32
CA MET A 364 -7.40 10.78 -27.59
C MET A 364 -8.41 9.65 -27.39
N ALA A 365 -8.21 8.78 -26.39
CA ALA A 365 -9.12 7.69 -26.11
C ALA A 365 -10.53 8.17 -25.66
N ILE A 366 -10.58 9.29 -24.94
CA ILE A 366 -11.84 9.91 -24.54
C ILE A 366 -12.54 10.55 -25.78
N ASP A 367 -11.77 11.25 -26.62
CA ASP A 367 -12.31 11.98 -27.76
C ASP A 367 -12.89 11.06 -28.85
N VAL A 368 -12.21 9.92 -29.10
CA VAL A 368 -12.69 8.90 -30.06
C VAL A 368 -13.65 7.87 -29.45
N ASN A 369 -14.04 8.06 -28.18
CA ASN A 369 -14.89 7.13 -27.43
C ASN A 369 -14.37 5.68 -27.48
N ALA A 370 -13.05 5.52 -27.27
CA ALA A 370 -12.38 4.23 -27.33
C ALA A 370 -12.85 3.30 -26.19
N LYS A 371 -12.92 2.00 -26.47
CA LYS A 371 -13.23 0.95 -25.47
C LYS A 371 -12.03 0.59 -24.61
N ALA A 372 -10.81 0.76 -25.17
CA ALA A 372 -9.57 0.49 -24.45
C ALA A 372 -8.43 1.41 -24.87
N ILE A 373 -7.52 1.65 -23.91
CA ILE A 373 -6.16 2.09 -24.13
C ILE A 373 -5.29 0.84 -23.97
N VAL A 374 -4.50 0.49 -24.99
CA VAL A 374 -3.60 -0.66 -24.96
C VAL A 374 -2.19 -0.15 -24.87
N VAL A 375 -1.52 -0.44 -23.76
CA VAL A 375 -0.16 0.01 -23.48
C VAL A 375 0.81 -1.16 -23.58
N CYS A 376 1.64 -1.15 -24.59
CA CYS A 376 2.72 -2.11 -24.76
C CYS A 376 4.00 -1.58 -24.09
N SER A 377 4.38 -2.14 -22.94
CA SER A 377 5.48 -1.62 -22.12
C SER A 377 6.28 -2.73 -21.44
N VAL A 378 7.59 -2.75 -21.67
CA VAL A 378 8.48 -3.74 -21.04
C VAL A 378 8.55 -3.54 -19.51
N SER A 379 8.66 -2.29 -19.04
CA SER A 379 8.78 -1.98 -17.60
C SER A 379 7.47 -1.67 -16.89
N GLY A 380 6.35 -1.57 -17.64
CA GLY A 380 5.06 -1.15 -17.08
C GLY A 380 4.94 0.33 -16.74
N LYS A 381 6.01 1.13 -16.89
CA LYS A 381 6.03 2.55 -16.50
C LYS A 381 4.96 3.37 -17.23
N THR A 382 4.80 3.18 -18.53
CA THR A 382 3.79 3.88 -19.33
C THR A 382 2.38 3.52 -18.85
N ALA A 383 2.09 2.25 -18.56
CA ALA A 383 0.79 1.83 -18.04
C ALA A 383 0.47 2.49 -16.68
N MET A 384 1.46 2.63 -15.80
CA MET A 384 1.32 3.37 -14.54
C MET A 384 1.02 4.85 -14.77
N LEU A 385 1.72 5.49 -15.72
CA LEU A 385 1.51 6.91 -16.02
C LEU A 385 0.13 7.17 -16.66
N VAL A 386 -0.34 6.29 -17.54
CA VAL A 386 -1.71 6.33 -18.08
C VAL A 386 -2.73 6.14 -16.94
N SER A 387 -2.51 5.18 -16.06
CA SER A 387 -3.37 4.88 -14.90
C SER A 387 -3.61 6.09 -14.00
N ARG A 388 -2.61 6.99 -13.82
CA ARG A 388 -2.74 8.14 -12.91
C ARG A 388 -3.83 9.13 -13.31
N PHE A 389 -4.18 9.18 -14.60
CA PHE A 389 -5.20 10.09 -15.09
C PHE A 389 -6.64 9.67 -14.77
N ARG A 390 -6.82 8.43 -14.31
CA ARG A 390 -8.14 7.89 -13.93
C ARG A 390 -9.16 8.07 -15.07
N THR A 391 -8.74 7.68 -16.28
CA THR A 391 -9.61 7.75 -17.48
C THR A 391 -10.83 6.84 -17.34
N PRO A 392 -11.99 7.18 -17.96
CA PRO A 392 -13.15 6.27 -18.04
C PRO A 392 -12.85 5.01 -18.85
N VAL A 393 -11.88 5.06 -19.76
CA VAL A 393 -11.52 3.98 -20.68
C VAL A 393 -10.75 2.87 -19.96
N ASN A 394 -10.94 1.61 -20.36
CA ASN A 394 -10.19 0.48 -19.82
C ASN A 394 -8.71 0.56 -20.28
N ILE A 395 -7.79 0.15 -19.40
CA ILE A 395 -6.36 0.15 -19.70
C ILE A 395 -5.88 -1.31 -19.75
N ILE A 396 -5.41 -1.75 -20.90
CA ILE A 396 -4.77 -3.06 -21.09
C ILE A 396 -3.25 -2.83 -21.04
N GLY A 397 -2.59 -3.39 -20.04
CA GLY A 397 -1.13 -3.28 -19.87
C GLY A 397 -0.43 -4.54 -20.32
N MET A 398 0.14 -4.52 -21.53
CA MET A 398 0.86 -5.67 -22.09
C MET A 398 2.34 -5.62 -21.76
N THR A 399 2.88 -6.73 -21.31
CA THR A 399 4.30 -6.88 -20.98
C THR A 399 4.79 -8.30 -21.27
N THR A 400 6.10 -8.42 -21.53
CA THR A 400 6.77 -9.72 -21.72
C THR A 400 7.46 -10.22 -20.45
N ASP A 401 7.38 -9.47 -19.37
CA ASP A 401 8.02 -9.79 -18.08
C ASP A 401 6.99 -10.24 -17.05
N PRO A 402 7.09 -11.48 -16.53
CA PRO A 402 6.15 -11.99 -15.52
C PRO A 402 6.12 -11.20 -14.21
N LYS A 403 7.23 -10.55 -13.81
CA LYS A 403 7.26 -9.70 -12.61
C LYS A 403 6.48 -8.39 -12.85
N ILE A 404 6.70 -7.77 -14.01
CA ILE A 404 5.95 -6.56 -14.40
C ILE A 404 4.46 -6.87 -14.55
N TRP A 405 4.12 -8.03 -15.14
CA TRP A 405 2.73 -8.50 -15.25
C TRP A 405 2.05 -8.53 -13.87
N ARG A 406 2.68 -9.11 -12.86
CA ARG A 406 2.16 -9.11 -11.50
C ARG A 406 2.13 -7.72 -10.87
N ARG A 407 3.19 -6.92 -11.05
CA ARG A 407 3.26 -5.57 -10.48
C ARG A 407 2.19 -4.63 -11.04
N LEU A 408 1.80 -4.79 -12.30
CA LEU A 408 0.71 -4.03 -12.90
C LEU A 408 -0.66 -4.34 -12.26
N SER A 409 -0.84 -5.48 -11.60
CA SER A 409 -2.07 -5.80 -10.88
C SER A 409 -2.39 -4.84 -9.72
N MET A 410 -1.41 -4.08 -9.23
CA MET A 410 -1.59 -3.03 -8.22
C MET A 410 -1.88 -1.64 -8.84
N SER A 411 -1.90 -1.52 -10.16
CA SER A 411 -2.13 -0.24 -10.85
C SER A 411 -3.61 -0.05 -11.17
N TRP A 412 -4.18 1.09 -10.76
CA TRP A 412 -5.59 1.41 -10.98
C TRP A 412 -5.98 1.29 -12.45
N GLY A 413 -7.08 0.63 -12.73
CA GLY A 413 -7.67 0.51 -14.06
C GLY A 413 -6.88 -0.37 -15.03
N VAL A 414 -5.68 -0.81 -14.68
CA VAL A 414 -4.85 -1.64 -15.56
C VAL A 414 -5.27 -3.10 -15.46
N THR A 415 -5.56 -3.71 -16.61
CA THR A 415 -5.66 -5.18 -16.76
C THR A 415 -4.36 -5.67 -17.36
N PRO A 416 -3.51 -6.36 -16.59
CA PRO A 416 -2.23 -6.84 -17.06
C PRO A 416 -2.40 -8.03 -18.01
N VAL A 417 -1.65 -8.04 -19.11
CA VAL A 417 -1.65 -9.12 -20.10
C VAL A 417 -0.22 -9.55 -20.38
N MET A 418 0.03 -10.85 -20.29
CA MET A 418 1.30 -11.42 -20.74
C MET A 418 1.34 -11.47 -22.27
N ALA A 419 2.46 -11.04 -22.83
CA ALA A 419 2.73 -11.07 -24.25
C ALA A 419 4.06 -11.78 -24.53
N GLU A 420 4.23 -12.24 -25.75
CA GLU A 420 5.52 -12.70 -26.26
C GLU A 420 6.36 -11.52 -26.78
N LYS A 421 7.63 -11.77 -27.06
CA LYS A 421 8.49 -10.81 -27.76
C LYS A 421 8.13 -10.78 -29.23
N PHE A 422 7.87 -9.61 -29.76
CA PHE A 422 7.50 -9.43 -31.16
C PHE A 422 8.68 -8.89 -31.97
N PRO A 423 8.76 -9.22 -33.28
CA PRO A 423 9.87 -8.80 -34.14
C PRO A 423 9.76 -7.33 -34.59
N SER A 424 8.55 -6.78 -34.63
CA SER A 424 8.29 -5.39 -35.03
C SER A 424 7.11 -4.79 -34.27
N MET A 425 7.00 -3.47 -34.33
CA MET A 425 5.90 -2.73 -33.68
C MET A 425 4.55 -3.03 -34.32
N ASP A 426 4.51 -3.22 -35.64
CA ASP A 426 3.27 -3.60 -36.34
C ASP A 426 2.75 -4.96 -35.89
N VAL A 427 3.62 -5.94 -35.77
CA VAL A 427 3.28 -7.26 -35.24
C VAL A 427 2.81 -7.17 -33.79
N MET A 428 3.50 -6.38 -32.96
CA MET A 428 3.12 -6.12 -31.58
C MET A 428 1.72 -5.51 -31.50
N PHE A 429 1.40 -4.49 -32.28
CA PHE A 429 0.10 -3.84 -32.29
C PHE A 429 -1.01 -4.75 -32.84
N TYR A 430 -0.70 -5.60 -33.82
CA TYR A 430 -1.63 -6.62 -34.30
C TYR A 430 -2.07 -7.58 -33.19
N TYR A 431 -1.10 -8.14 -32.46
CA TYR A 431 -1.41 -9.05 -31.34
C TYR A 431 -2.04 -8.31 -30.15
N ALA A 432 -1.67 -7.06 -29.90
CA ALA A 432 -2.30 -6.21 -28.89
C ALA A 432 -3.76 -5.97 -29.18
N LYS A 433 -4.11 -5.65 -30.43
CA LYS A 433 -5.50 -5.54 -30.90
C LYS A 433 -6.25 -6.86 -30.68
N LYS A 434 -5.70 -7.98 -31.17
CA LYS A 434 -6.31 -9.31 -31.04
C LYS A 434 -6.63 -9.67 -29.57
N ALA A 435 -5.64 -9.59 -28.70
CA ALA A 435 -5.81 -9.89 -27.27
C ALA A 435 -6.84 -8.98 -26.60
N THR A 436 -6.85 -7.68 -26.94
CA THR A 436 -7.81 -6.73 -26.40
C THR A 436 -9.23 -7.02 -26.84
N THR A 437 -9.41 -7.39 -28.12
CA THR A 437 -10.70 -7.80 -28.68
C THR A 437 -11.29 -9.00 -27.93
N GLU A 438 -10.46 -10.01 -27.65
CA GLU A 438 -10.88 -11.20 -26.91
C GLU A 438 -11.21 -10.89 -25.44
N ILE A 439 -10.41 -10.05 -24.76
CA ILE A 439 -10.60 -9.71 -23.34
C ILE A 439 -11.85 -8.87 -23.09
N LEU A 440 -12.18 -7.95 -24.02
CA LEU A 440 -13.27 -7.00 -23.85
C LEU A 440 -14.50 -7.31 -24.71
N ASP A 441 -14.48 -8.41 -25.46
CA ASP A 441 -15.53 -8.79 -26.41
C ASP A 441 -15.90 -7.62 -27.34
N LEU A 442 -14.89 -7.02 -27.99
CA LEU A 442 -15.07 -5.85 -28.84
C LEU A 442 -15.77 -6.21 -30.15
N GLN A 443 -16.61 -5.29 -30.59
CA GLN A 443 -17.41 -5.47 -31.80
C GLN A 443 -16.85 -4.67 -32.98
N PRO A 444 -17.15 -5.07 -34.26
CA PRO A 444 -16.80 -4.25 -35.42
C PRO A 444 -17.30 -2.80 -35.29
N GLY A 445 -16.39 -1.86 -35.49
CA GLY A 445 -16.64 -0.43 -35.31
C GLY A 445 -16.21 0.14 -33.97
N ASP A 446 -15.84 -0.69 -32.98
CA ASP A 446 -15.26 -0.21 -31.73
C ASP A 446 -13.84 0.32 -31.94
N ASN A 447 -13.52 1.46 -31.32
CA ASN A 447 -12.20 2.06 -31.35
C ASN A 447 -11.35 1.62 -30.16
N ILE A 448 -10.07 1.43 -30.39
CA ILE A 448 -9.03 1.29 -29.35
C ILE A 448 -7.87 2.24 -29.67
N VAL A 449 -7.16 2.66 -28.61
CA VAL A 449 -5.94 3.48 -28.73
C VAL A 449 -4.75 2.65 -28.26
N LEU A 450 -3.81 2.41 -29.15
CA LEU A 450 -2.58 1.66 -28.90
C LEU A 450 -1.43 2.61 -28.64
N THR A 451 -0.57 2.30 -27.69
CA THR A 451 0.67 3.04 -27.44
C THR A 451 1.81 2.10 -27.13
N GLY A 452 2.98 2.42 -27.65
CA GLY A 452 4.20 1.64 -27.48
C GLY A 452 5.40 2.42 -28.00
N GLY A 453 6.53 1.77 -28.08
CA GLY A 453 7.75 2.33 -28.63
C GLY A 453 8.54 1.28 -29.41
N ALA A 454 9.58 1.75 -30.10
CA ALA A 454 10.46 0.92 -30.90
C ALA A 454 11.00 -0.29 -30.11
N ILE A 455 11.02 -1.45 -30.76
CA ILE A 455 11.48 -2.74 -30.18
C ILE A 455 13.01 -2.78 -30.19
N ASN A 456 13.65 -1.94 -29.38
CA ASN A 456 15.10 -1.87 -29.26
C ASN A 456 15.64 -2.33 -27.89
N GLY A 457 14.76 -2.94 -27.06
CA GLY A 457 15.12 -3.45 -25.73
C GLY A 457 15.34 -2.37 -24.66
N ARG A 458 15.14 -1.08 -24.96
CA ARG A 458 15.29 0.00 -23.99
C ARG A 458 13.95 0.33 -23.35
N SER A 459 13.91 0.46 -22.03
CA SER A 459 12.74 0.91 -21.28
C SER A 459 12.59 2.44 -21.42
N GLY A 460 11.34 2.93 -21.47
CA GLY A 460 11.03 4.36 -21.49
C GLY A 460 10.95 4.98 -22.89
N ASN A 461 10.92 4.17 -23.93
CA ASN A 461 10.88 4.61 -25.34
C ASN A 461 9.46 4.64 -25.93
N THR A 462 8.42 4.76 -25.11
CA THR A 462 7.06 4.93 -25.65
C THR A 462 6.97 6.27 -26.36
N ASP A 463 6.80 6.24 -27.67
CA ASP A 463 6.85 7.41 -28.57
C ASP A 463 5.72 7.42 -29.62
N THR A 464 4.91 6.37 -29.67
CA THR A 464 3.90 6.17 -30.70
C THR A 464 2.52 6.02 -30.10
N ILE A 465 1.55 6.66 -30.75
CA ILE A 465 0.11 6.51 -30.48
C ILE A 465 -0.58 6.14 -31.78
N LYS A 466 -1.45 5.13 -31.76
CA LYS A 466 -2.21 4.68 -32.93
C LYS A 466 -3.67 4.45 -32.55
N ILE A 467 -4.58 4.95 -33.35
CA ILE A 467 -6.02 4.58 -33.26
C ILE A 467 -6.27 3.41 -34.19
N GLU A 468 -6.95 2.41 -33.71
CA GLU A 468 -7.43 1.26 -34.48
C GLU A 468 -8.92 1.08 -34.29
N THR A 469 -9.62 0.79 -35.38
CA THR A 469 -11.03 0.33 -35.35
C THR A 469 -11.05 -1.20 -35.49
N ILE A 470 -11.90 -1.88 -34.76
CA ILE A 470 -12.07 -3.33 -34.78
C ILE A 470 -12.79 -3.76 -36.06
#